data_15a3d116c2e967dade3fb7be381b45f0
#
_entry.id   15a3d116c2e967dade3fb7be381b45f0
#
_cell.length_a   1.000
_cell.length_b   1.000
_cell.length_c   1.000
_cell.angle_alpha   90.00
_cell.angle_beta   90.00
_cell.angle_gamma   90.00
#
_symmetry.space_group_name_H-M   'P 1'
#
loop_
_entity.id
_entity.type
_entity.pdbx_description
1 polymer ?
#
loop_
_entity_poly.entity_id
_entity_poly.type
_entity_poly.pdbx_seq_one_letter_code
_entity_poly.pdbx_strand_id
1 'polypeptide(L)'
;MNDEDFMQLALAQAELALEAGEVPVGAVLVCEGQVIARAHNAPVGQHDPSAHAEILVMREAAAKLGNYRLDDCTLYVTLEPCTMCAGAILNARLSKVVWGAPEPKTGAAGSVLNVFENPELNHQTLSHGHVLSQACSLPLQTFFKQQRLIQKTKAAATRLRDDAVRTPDSAFEQLPGYPWQPNYISDLPALNGLRMHYLDEGPATAEVTWLCLHGNPAWSYLYRHMIPVFLAAGHRVAAPDMPGFGKSDKPKKDSTHSFEWHRQVLLEFVEAMDLRHIQLVVQDWGGILGLTLPMAQPWRYQSLLLMNTMLATGEQPLSEGFLDWRQMCADKPMFDVGKLFARGNPQMSADECAAYNAPFPDAGHRAALRAFPPMVPSSVDSPGAAISRDAAAFWMEQWQGRSLIFIGKQDPVLGETLMRDLQQRIRACPEPVVLPQAGHFVQEHGHEIALQAVQTFFNSNSAGDRQ
;
A
#
# COMPACT_ATOMS: atom_id res chain seq x y z
N MET A 1 37.08 0.39 -31.94
CA MET A 1 36.25 1.14 -30.98
C MET A 1 37.17 2.09 -30.22
N ASN A 2 36.71 3.30 -29.91
CA ASN A 2 37.45 4.28 -29.12
C ASN A 2 37.00 4.25 -27.64
N ASP A 3 37.60 5.09 -26.76
CA ASP A 3 37.24 5.13 -25.32
C ASP A 3 35.76 5.47 -25.10
N GLU A 4 35.12 6.31 -25.92
CA GLU A 4 33.72 6.64 -25.83
C GLU A 4 32.82 5.45 -26.18
N ASP A 5 33.17 4.67 -27.21
CA ASP A 5 32.40 3.47 -27.60
C ASP A 5 32.35 2.44 -26.46
N PHE A 6 33.49 2.21 -25.78
CA PHE A 6 33.54 1.30 -24.65
C PHE A 6 32.82 1.87 -23.42
N MET A 7 32.86 3.19 -23.20
CA MET A 7 32.10 3.83 -22.13
C MET A 7 30.58 3.73 -22.36
N GLN A 8 30.12 3.75 -23.61
CA GLN A 8 28.71 3.48 -23.93
C GLN A 8 28.29 2.05 -23.51
N LEU A 9 29.17 1.06 -23.66
CA LEU A 9 28.90 -0.30 -23.18
C LEU A 9 28.88 -0.37 -21.64
N ALA A 10 29.70 0.43 -20.96
CA ALA A 10 29.64 0.55 -19.50
C ALA A 10 28.36 1.24 -19.04
N LEU A 11 27.86 2.25 -19.77
CA LEU A 11 26.58 2.90 -19.50
C LEU A 11 25.41 1.92 -19.62
N ALA A 12 25.41 1.03 -20.62
CA ALA A 12 24.39 -0.01 -20.72
C ALA A 12 24.38 -0.97 -19.51
N GLN A 13 25.56 -1.22 -18.89
CA GLN A 13 25.61 -1.98 -17.62
C GLN A 13 25.06 -1.16 -16.44
N ALA A 14 25.28 0.17 -16.42
CA ALA A 14 24.70 1.03 -15.39
C ALA A 14 23.16 1.06 -15.43
N GLU A 15 22.56 0.93 -16.64
CA GLU A 15 21.10 0.79 -16.78
C GLU A 15 20.59 -0.50 -16.13
N LEU A 16 21.30 -1.63 -16.31
CA LEU A 16 20.95 -2.90 -15.65
C LEU A 16 21.04 -2.80 -14.11
N ALA A 17 22.04 -2.05 -13.58
CA ALA A 17 22.11 -1.77 -12.16
C ALA A 17 20.85 -1.02 -11.69
N LEU A 18 20.42 -0.01 -12.45
CA LEU A 18 19.23 0.78 -12.13
C LEU A 18 17.96 -0.08 -12.11
N GLU A 19 17.79 -0.94 -13.10
CA GLU A 19 16.66 -1.91 -13.17
C GLU A 19 16.65 -2.87 -11.99
N ALA A 20 17.85 -3.26 -11.50
CA ALA A 20 18.00 -4.09 -10.30
C ALA A 20 17.84 -3.33 -8.96
N GLY A 21 17.57 -2.00 -9.00
CA GLY A 21 17.46 -1.17 -7.79
C GLY A 21 18.81 -0.82 -7.14
N GLU A 22 19.91 -1.04 -7.84
CA GLU A 22 21.28 -0.73 -7.40
C GLU A 22 21.71 0.68 -7.81
N VAL A 23 22.80 1.18 -7.21
CA VAL A 23 23.41 2.43 -7.67
C VAL A 23 23.88 2.24 -9.12
N PRO A 24 23.47 3.09 -10.08
CA PRO A 24 23.69 2.88 -11.51
C PRO A 24 25.17 3.11 -11.91
N VAL A 25 25.99 2.13 -11.61
CA VAL A 25 27.41 2.04 -12.02
C VAL A 25 27.59 0.77 -12.83
N GLY A 26 28.18 0.93 -14.00
CA GLY A 26 28.51 -0.16 -14.89
C GLY A 26 29.98 -0.12 -15.31
N ALA A 27 30.54 -1.30 -15.61
CA ALA A 27 31.91 -1.46 -16.04
C ALA A 27 32.06 -2.50 -17.15
N VAL A 28 33.05 -2.28 -18.02
CA VAL A 28 33.50 -3.26 -19.00
C VAL A 28 35.03 -3.36 -18.96
N LEU A 29 35.54 -4.58 -19.13
CA LEU A 29 36.98 -4.82 -19.23
C LEU A 29 37.33 -5.23 -20.66
N VAL A 30 38.33 -4.57 -21.22
CA VAL A 30 38.77 -4.71 -22.60
C VAL A 30 40.23 -5.12 -22.64
N CYS A 31 40.55 -6.20 -23.36
CA CYS A 31 41.91 -6.63 -23.66
C CYS A 31 42.07 -6.72 -25.17
N GLU A 32 43.18 -6.21 -25.72
CA GLU A 32 43.47 -6.24 -27.15
C GLU A 32 42.29 -5.74 -28.04
N GLY A 33 41.56 -4.71 -27.54
CA GLY A 33 40.42 -4.14 -28.23
C GLY A 33 39.13 -4.96 -28.19
N GLN A 34 39.12 -6.09 -27.47
CA GLN A 34 37.96 -6.95 -27.30
C GLN A 34 37.39 -6.86 -25.86
N VAL A 35 36.07 -6.82 -25.75
CA VAL A 35 35.39 -6.84 -24.45
C VAL A 35 35.43 -8.26 -23.88
N ILE A 36 36.15 -8.44 -22.78
CA ILE A 36 36.31 -9.71 -22.09
C ILE A 36 35.20 -9.94 -21.05
N ALA A 37 34.84 -8.90 -20.31
CA ALA A 37 33.84 -8.99 -19.25
C ALA A 37 32.98 -7.73 -19.15
N ARG A 38 31.80 -7.87 -18.57
CA ARG A 38 30.85 -6.77 -18.31
C ARG A 38 30.21 -7.00 -16.94
N ALA A 39 30.07 -5.97 -16.16
CA ALA A 39 29.41 -6.05 -14.85
C ALA A 39 28.76 -4.72 -14.47
N HIS A 40 27.88 -4.78 -13.52
CA HIS A 40 27.27 -3.63 -12.87
C HIS A 40 27.29 -3.78 -11.36
N ASN A 41 27.06 -2.70 -10.63
CA ASN A 41 26.92 -2.75 -9.17
C ASN A 41 25.84 -3.73 -8.73
N ALA A 42 26.14 -4.53 -7.71
CA ALA A 42 25.21 -5.49 -7.11
C ALA A 42 25.39 -5.66 -5.58
N PRO A 43 25.79 -4.63 -4.79
CA PRO A 43 25.99 -4.79 -3.34
C PRO A 43 24.75 -5.23 -2.59
N VAL A 44 23.58 -4.70 -2.94
CA VAL A 44 22.31 -5.05 -2.27
C VAL A 44 21.85 -6.44 -2.68
N GLY A 45 21.81 -6.71 -3.96
CA GLY A 45 21.33 -8.00 -4.50
C GLY A 45 22.19 -9.20 -4.10
N GLN A 46 23.52 -8.99 -3.95
CA GLN A 46 24.47 -10.05 -3.54
C GLN A 46 24.76 -10.05 -2.04
N HIS A 47 24.25 -9.07 -1.26
CA HIS A 47 24.62 -8.86 0.14
C HIS A 47 26.15 -8.80 0.37
N ASP A 48 26.88 -8.22 -0.61
CA ASP A 48 28.34 -8.11 -0.60
C ASP A 48 28.73 -6.63 -0.77
N PRO A 49 29.32 -6.00 0.28
CA PRO A 49 29.75 -4.60 0.22
C PRO A 49 30.86 -4.35 -0.80
N SER A 50 31.53 -5.38 -1.28
CA SER A 50 32.58 -5.30 -2.29
C SER A 50 32.06 -5.50 -3.72
N ALA A 51 30.78 -5.81 -3.93
CA ALA A 51 30.21 -6.11 -5.26
C ALA A 51 30.01 -4.83 -6.11
N HIS A 52 31.06 -4.00 -6.21
CA HIS A 52 31.13 -2.89 -7.13
C HIS A 52 31.39 -3.38 -8.56
N ALA A 53 30.92 -2.65 -9.55
CA ALA A 53 31.04 -2.99 -10.97
C ALA A 53 32.48 -3.33 -11.37
N GLU A 54 33.45 -2.55 -10.86
CA GLU A 54 34.86 -2.73 -11.11
C GLU A 54 35.39 -4.06 -10.56
N ILE A 55 34.99 -4.41 -9.34
CA ILE A 55 35.40 -5.66 -8.69
C ILE A 55 34.81 -6.86 -9.42
N LEU A 56 33.53 -6.78 -9.75
CA LEU A 56 32.82 -7.88 -10.44
C LEU A 56 33.38 -8.13 -11.84
N VAL A 57 33.62 -7.05 -12.61
CA VAL A 57 34.15 -7.19 -13.96
C VAL A 57 35.59 -7.72 -14.00
N MET A 58 36.43 -7.33 -13.04
CA MET A 58 37.78 -7.87 -12.90
C MET A 58 37.78 -9.35 -12.51
N ARG A 59 36.91 -9.76 -11.58
CA ARG A 59 36.73 -11.17 -11.19
C ARG A 59 36.30 -12.03 -12.36
N GLU A 60 35.32 -11.58 -13.13
CA GLU A 60 34.84 -12.28 -14.33
C GLU A 60 35.93 -12.40 -15.40
N ALA A 61 36.63 -11.29 -15.67
CA ALA A 61 37.72 -11.29 -16.66
C ALA A 61 38.88 -12.22 -16.24
N ALA A 62 39.27 -12.17 -14.98
CA ALA A 62 40.33 -13.05 -14.43
C ALA A 62 39.97 -14.54 -14.56
N ALA A 63 38.71 -14.88 -14.29
CA ALA A 63 38.22 -16.25 -14.46
C ALA A 63 38.25 -16.70 -15.96
N LYS A 64 37.84 -15.84 -16.89
CA LYS A 64 37.87 -16.11 -18.32
C LYS A 64 39.28 -16.25 -18.89
N LEU A 65 40.21 -15.41 -18.44
CA LEU A 65 41.59 -15.42 -18.89
C LEU A 65 42.47 -16.46 -18.15
N GLY A 66 41.93 -17.07 -17.08
CA GLY A 66 42.67 -18.02 -16.23
C GLY A 66 43.89 -17.39 -15.52
N ASN A 67 43.86 -16.07 -15.32
CA ASN A 67 44.96 -15.30 -14.72
C ASN A 67 44.40 -14.15 -13.88
N TYR A 68 44.91 -13.98 -12.63
CA TYR A 68 44.53 -12.83 -11.78
C TYR A 68 45.18 -11.53 -12.23
N ARG A 69 46.27 -11.59 -12.99
CA ARG A 69 46.92 -10.42 -13.58
C ARG A 69 46.22 -10.14 -14.91
N LEU A 70 45.76 -8.90 -15.03
CA LEU A 70 45.05 -8.40 -16.19
C LEU A 70 45.93 -7.38 -16.92
N ASP A 71 47.21 -7.77 -17.09
CA ASP A 71 48.20 -7.00 -17.84
C ASP A 71 47.62 -6.71 -19.25
N ASP A 72 47.92 -5.56 -19.81
CA ASP A 72 47.44 -5.09 -21.15
C ASP A 72 45.93 -4.91 -21.29
N CYS A 73 45.15 -5.04 -20.18
CA CYS A 73 43.73 -4.76 -20.20
C CYS A 73 43.42 -3.30 -19.74
N THR A 74 42.31 -2.78 -20.24
CA THR A 74 41.76 -1.47 -19.90
C THR A 74 40.39 -1.66 -19.27
N LEU A 75 40.18 -1.04 -18.10
CA LEU A 75 38.87 -0.97 -17.44
C LEU A 75 38.14 0.32 -17.84
N TYR A 76 36.91 0.22 -18.28
CA TYR A 76 36.00 1.33 -18.48
C TYR A 76 34.91 1.25 -17.41
N VAL A 77 34.69 2.34 -16.67
CA VAL A 77 33.70 2.40 -15.60
C VAL A 77 32.98 3.74 -15.62
N THR A 78 31.67 3.75 -15.40
CA THR A 78 30.87 4.98 -15.50
C THR A 78 31.08 5.97 -14.36
N LEU A 79 31.68 5.52 -13.23
CA LEU A 79 31.99 6.36 -12.05
C LEU A 79 33.47 6.25 -11.71
N GLU A 80 34.06 7.32 -11.22
CA GLU A 80 35.42 7.32 -10.70
C GLU A 80 35.60 6.25 -9.62
N PRO A 81 36.61 5.36 -9.72
CA PRO A 81 36.84 4.29 -8.76
C PRO A 81 37.07 4.79 -7.34
N CYS A 82 36.45 4.15 -6.36
CA CYS A 82 36.72 4.38 -4.95
C CYS A 82 38.08 3.74 -4.54
N THR A 83 38.55 3.99 -3.31
CA THR A 83 39.84 3.47 -2.79
C THR A 83 39.91 1.93 -2.83
N MET A 84 38.83 1.22 -2.54
CA MET A 84 38.76 -0.24 -2.64
C MET A 84 38.99 -0.72 -4.08
N CYS A 85 38.26 -0.14 -5.01
CA CYS A 85 38.36 -0.49 -6.44
C CYS A 85 39.70 -0.09 -7.04
N ALA A 86 40.21 1.09 -6.72
CA ALA A 86 41.53 1.54 -7.15
C ALA A 86 42.64 0.62 -6.65
N GLY A 87 42.60 0.18 -5.39
CA GLY A 87 43.51 -0.81 -4.85
C GLY A 87 43.43 -2.16 -5.56
N ALA A 88 42.22 -2.61 -5.91
CA ALA A 88 42.03 -3.84 -6.69
C ALA A 88 42.57 -3.73 -8.12
N ILE A 89 42.36 -2.59 -8.79
CA ILE A 89 42.89 -2.26 -10.12
C ILE A 89 44.42 -2.38 -10.14
N LEU A 90 45.11 -1.79 -9.16
CA LEU A 90 46.55 -1.85 -9.04
C LEU A 90 47.03 -3.31 -8.77
N ASN A 91 46.34 -4.05 -7.90
CA ASN A 91 46.66 -5.46 -7.61
C ASN A 91 46.45 -6.37 -8.81
N ALA A 92 45.44 -6.10 -9.61
CA ALA A 92 45.15 -6.82 -10.87
C ALA A 92 46.13 -6.41 -12.00
N ARG A 93 46.95 -5.38 -11.80
CA ARG A 93 47.95 -4.84 -12.75
C ARG A 93 47.34 -4.36 -14.07
N LEU A 94 46.15 -3.76 -14.02
CA LEU A 94 45.56 -3.14 -15.21
C LEU A 94 46.45 -2.05 -15.80
N SER A 95 46.62 -2.04 -17.09
CA SER A 95 47.43 -1.01 -17.76
C SER A 95 46.76 0.37 -17.76
N LYS A 96 45.42 0.40 -17.86
CA LYS A 96 44.67 1.64 -17.95
C LYS A 96 43.29 1.50 -17.26
N VAL A 97 42.85 2.58 -16.62
CA VAL A 97 41.46 2.78 -16.18
C VAL A 97 40.91 4.05 -16.84
N VAL A 98 39.72 3.93 -17.43
CA VAL A 98 38.98 5.05 -18.03
C VAL A 98 37.67 5.19 -17.26
N TRP A 99 37.42 6.38 -16.71
CA TRP A 99 36.24 6.60 -15.91
C TRP A 99 35.40 7.80 -16.42
N GLY A 100 34.09 7.76 -16.14
CA GLY A 100 33.11 8.73 -16.65
C GLY A 100 32.90 9.90 -15.70
N ALA A 101 31.98 9.73 -14.73
CA ALA A 101 31.61 10.76 -13.77
C ALA A 101 32.63 10.86 -12.62
N PRO A 102 32.98 12.07 -12.14
CA PRO A 102 33.78 12.21 -10.92
C PRO A 102 32.98 11.83 -9.67
N GLU A 103 33.68 11.29 -8.64
CA GLU A 103 33.08 10.95 -7.35
C GLU A 103 33.68 11.83 -6.24
N PRO A 104 33.01 12.94 -5.88
CA PRO A 104 33.58 13.98 -4.99
C PRO A 104 33.70 13.54 -3.52
N LYS A 105 33.19 12.37 -3.12
CA LYS A 105 33.18 11.89 -1.73
C LYS A 105 34.16 10.76 -1.47
N THR A 106 34.37 9.87 -2.42
CA THR A 106 35.16 8.64 -2.25
C THR A 106 36.06 8.33 -3.42
N GLY A 107 36.09 9.19 -4.45
CA GLY A 107 36.90 9.01 -5.65
C GLY A 107 38.39 8.97 -5.36
N ALA A 108 39.07 7.99 -5.95
CA ALA A 108 40.50 7.73 -5.70
C ALA A 108 41.40 7.90 -6.94
N ALA A 109 40.85 8.52 -8.01
CA ALA A 109 41.57 8.83 -9.25
C ALA A 109 41.68 10.34 -9.54
N GLY A 110 41.60 11.16 -8.47
CA GLY A 110 41.81 12.61 -8.53
C GLY A 110 40.79 13.46 -7.77
N SER A 111 39.56 12.97 -7.50
CA SER A 111 38.54 13.78 -6.85
C SER A 111 38.77 13.97 -5.33
N VAL A 112 39.16 12.93 -4.60
CA VAL A 112 39.43 12.98 -3.15
C VAL A 112 40.89 12.55 -2.87
N LEU A 113 41.27 11.43 -3.45
CA LEU A 113 42.61 10.88 -3.41
C LEU A 113 43.05 10.60 -4.85
N ASN A 114 44.38 10.51 -5.06
CA ASN A 114 44.92 10.03 -6.34
C ASN A 114 45.95 8.92 -6.07
N VAL A 115 45.48 7.69 -6.05
CA VAL A 115 46.33 6.51 -5.82
C VAL A 115 47.09 6.10 -7.07
N PHE A 116 46.60 6.47 -8.27
CA PHE A 116 47.23 6.09 -9.55
C PHE A 116 48.48 6.95 -9.89
N GLU A 117 48.64 8.10 -9.25
CA GLU A 117 49.84 8.97 -9.39
C GLU A 117 50.87 8.76 -8.25
N ASN A 118 50.65 7.79 -7.36
CA ASN A 118 51.61 7.55 -6.30
C ASN A 118 52.79 6.67 -6.80
N PRO A 119 54.01 7.24 -6.94
CA PRO A 119 55.15 6.55 -7.52
C PRO A 119 55.71 5.43 -6.61
N GLU A 120 55.37 5.42 -5.31
CA GLU A 120 55.80 4.41 -4.35
C GLU A 120 55.10 3.06 -4.51
N LEU A 121 53.99 3.02 -5.30
CA LEU A 121 53.28 1.79 -5.53
C LEU A 121 53.96 0.91 -6.58
N ASN A 122 53.90 -0.42 -6.36
CA ASN A 122 54.59 -1.41 -7.20
C ASN A 122 54.09 -1.48 -8.64
N HIS A 123 52.88 -0.99 -8.93
CA HIS A 123 52.29 -0.97 -10.26
C HIS A 123 51.72 0.43 -10.53
N GLN A 124 51.87 0.87 -11.77
CA GLN A 124 51.37 2.16 -12.23
C GLN A 124 50.30 1.91 -13.30
N THR A 125 49.05 2.22 -12.97
CA THR A 125 47.91 2.17 -13.90
C THR A 125 47.67 3.57 -14.45
N LEU A 126 47.58 3.72 -15.77
CA LEU A 126 47.22 5.03 -16.37
C LEU A 126 45.74 5.33 -16.09
N SER A 127 45.48 6.49 -15.51
CA SER A 127 44.10 6.96 -15.22
C SER A 127 43.68 8.02 -16.23
N HIS A 128 42.54 7.85 -16.88
CA HIS A 128 41.96 8.80 -17.82
C HIS A 128 40.49 9.04 -17.48
N GLY A 129 40.16 10.20 -16.94
CA GLY A 129 38.82 10.54 -16.48
C GLY A 129 37.97 11.36 -17.44
N HIS A 130 36.73 11.58 -17.03
CA HIS A 130 35.76 12.47 -17.67
C HIS A 130 35.27 12.04 -19.06
N VAL A 131 35.44 10.76 -19.43
CA VAL A 131 34.90 10.22 -20.71
C VAL A 131 33.39 10.08 -20.60
N LEU A 132 32.65 10.77 -21.46
CA LEU A 132 31.18 10.89 -21.41
C LEU A 132 30.65 11.30 -20.02
N SER A 133 31.37 12.17 -19.32
CA SER A 133 31.12 12.52 -17.92
C SER A 133 29.69 12.94 -17.64
N GLN A 134 29.07 13.74 -18.51
CA GLN A 134 27.67 14.16 -18.35
C GLN A 134 26.68 12.99 -18.48
N ALA A 135 26.89 12.13 -19.48
CA ALA A 135 26.06 10.95 -19.68
C ALA A 135 26.17 9.98 -18.50
N CYS A 136 27.36 9.80 -17.93
CA CYS A 136 27.61 8.97 -16.75
C CYS A 136 27.03 9.58 -15.46
N SER A 137 27.03 10.91 -15.33
CA SER A 137 26.55 11.61 -14.13
C SER A 137 25.01 11.61 -14.04
N LEU A 138 24.30 11.67 -15.15
CA LEU A 138 22.85 11.86 -15.19
C LEU A 138 22.06 10.73 -14.51
N PRO A 139 22.34 9.43 -14.78
CA PRO A 139 21.67 8.33 -14.08
C PRO A 139 21.88 8.37 -12.57
N LEU A 140 23.12 8.65 -12.12
CA LEU A 140 23.48 8.77 -10.70
C LEU A 140 22.73 9.90 -10.01
N GLN A 141 22.69 11.10 -10.62
CA GLN A 141 21.97 12.26 -10.08
C GLN A 141 20.47 11.96 -9.96
N THR A 142 19.88 11.35 -10.98
CA THR A 142 18.46 10.98 -11.01
C THR A 142 18.14 9.96 -9.91
N PHE A 143 18.93 8.90 -9.79
CA PHE A 143 18.80 7.87 -8.77
C PHE A 143 18.85 8.47 -7.34
N PHE A 144 19.91 9.24 -7.02
CA PHE A 144 20.04 9.83 -5.70
C PHE A 144 18.99 10.90 -5.39
N LYS A 145 18.53 11.64 -6.40
CA LYS A 145 17.40 12.56 -6.24
C LYS A 145 16.12 11.83 -5.86
N GLN A 146 15.84 10.72 -6.55
CA GLN A 146 14.68 9.87 -6.29
C GLN A 146 14.78 9.22 -4.89
N GLN A 147 15.93 8.66 -4.52
CA GLN A 147 16.16 8.08 -3.19
C GLN A 147 16.00 9.11 -2.06
N ARG A 148 16.50 10.35 -2.23
CA ARG A 148 16.27 11.43 -1.26
C ARG A 148 14.79 11.81 -1.15
N LEU A 149 14.06 11.81 -2.26
CA LEU A 149 12.62 12.07 -2.25
C LEU A 149 11.87 10.98 -1.48
N ILE A 150 12.18 9.71 -1.77
CA ILE A 150 11.60 8.54 -1.06
C ILE A 150 11.90 8.62 0.45
N GLN A 151 13.16 8.89 0.84
CA GLN A 151 13.53 9.02 2.24
C GLN A 151 12.84 10.22 2.91
N LYS A 152 12.74 11.36 2.21
CA LYS A 152 12.04 12.54 2.72
C LYS A 152 10.54 12.27 2.89
N THR A 153 9.93 11.56 1.96
CA THR A 153 8.52 11.13 2.04
C THR A 153 8.32 10.15 3.20
N LYS A 154 9.19 9.14 3.34
CA LYS A 154 9.16 8.21 4.48
C LYS A 154 9.35 8.93 5.82
N ALA A 155 10.28 9.87 5.92
CA ALA A 155 10.50 10.66 7.13
C ALA A 155 9.30 11.58 7.45
N ALA A 156 8.67 12.19 6.44
CA ALA A 156 7.45 12.97 6.61
C ALA A 156 6.27 12.06 7.03
N ALA A 157 6.20 10.86 6.47
CA ALA A 157 5.19 9.84 6.78
C ALA A 157 5.27 9.30 8.21
N THR A 158 6.45 9.33 8.83
CA THR A 158 6.64 8.90 10.22
C THR A 158 6.35 10.01 11.24
N ARG A 159 6.38 11.28 10.81
CA ARG A 159 6.12 12.42 11.69
C ARG A 159 4.61 12.61 11.86
N LEU A 160 4.14 12.37 13.09
CA LEU A 160 2.76 12.66 13.47
C LEU A 160 2.49 14.17 13.35
N ARG A 161 1.36 14.54 12.73
CA ARG A 161 0.89 15.93 12.68
C ARG A 161 0.54 16.42 14.08
N ASP A 162 0.76 17.70 14.35
CA ASP A 162 0.50 18.31 15.67
C ASP A 162 -1.01 18.29 16.03
N ASP A 163 -1.89 18.27 15.03
CA ASP A 163 -3.34 18.20 15.17
C ASP A 163 -3.91 16.78 15.13
N ALA A 164 -3.05 15.76 15.20
CA ALA A 164 -3.42 14.35 15.22
C ALA A 164 -2.82 13.61 16.42
N VAL A 165 -3.36 12.44 16.73
CA VAL A 165 -2.80 11.47 17.67
C VAL A 165 -2.66 10.12 16.98
N ARG A 166 -1.76 9.30 17.52
CA ARG A 166 -1.55 7.92 17.08
C ARG A 166 -1.64 7.01 18.29
N THR A 167 -2.50 6.01 18.22
CA THR A 167 -2.56 4.96 19.25
C THR A 167 -1.24 4.18 19.24
N PRO A 168 -0.58 4.00 20.40
CA PRO A 168 0.65 3.22 20.48
C PRO A 168 0.46 1.79 19.96
N ASP A 169 1.47 1.25 19.27
CA ASP A 169 1.42 -0.10 18.71
C ASP A 169 1.20 -1.17 19.80
N SER A 170 1.66 -0.92 21.03
CA SER A 170 1.43 -1.80 22.20
C SER A 170 -0.06 -2.00 22.54
N ALA A 171 -0.95 -1.08 22.15
CA ALA A 171 -2.39 -1.27 22.32
C ALA A 171 -2.97 -2.36 21.41
N PHE A 172 -2.23 -2.78 20.40
CA PHE A 172 -2.65 -3.76 19.40
C PHE A 172 -1.88 -5.08 19.48
N GLU A 173 -1.17 -5.30 20.58
CA GLU A 173 -0.49 -6.58 20.82
C GLU A 173 -1.51 -7.66 21.22
N GLN A 174 -1.28 -8.89 20.74
CA GLN A 174 -2.06 -10.08 21.07
C GLN A 174 -3.56 -9.99 20.79
N LEU A 175 -3.94 -9.36 19.68
CA LEU A 175 -5.34 -9.28 19.24
C LEU A 175 -5.89 -10.67 18.87
N PRO A 176 -7.00 -11.12 19.48
CA PRO A 176 -7.58 -12.42 19.17
C PRO A 176 -7.99 -12.55 17.70
N GLY A 177 -7.51 -13.61 17.02
CA GLY A 177 -7.89 -13.88 15.63
C GLY A 177 -7.40 -12.86 14.60
N TYR A 178 -6.37 -12.04 14.93
CA TYR A 178 -5.86 -10.99 14.07
C TYR A 178 -4.32 -11.08 13.93
N PRO A 179 -3.80 -12.07 13.19
CA PRO A 179 -2.37 -12.37 13.12
C PRO A 179 -1.60 -11.51 12.11
N TRP A 180 -2.28 -10.68 11.32
CA TRP A 180 -1.71 -9.96 10.17
C TRP A 180 -0.79 -8.82 10.58
N GLN A 181 0.27 -8.65 9.78
CA GLN A 181 1.20 -7.54 9.96
C GLN A 181 0.60 -6.23 9.43
N PRO A 182 0.86 -5.10 10.09
CA PRO A 182 0.32 -3.82 9.66
C PRO A 182 1.06 -3.30 8.42
N ASN A 183 0.30 -2.78 7.42
CA ASN A 183 0.82 -1.95 6.37
C ASN A 183 0.37 -0.51 6.58
N TYR A 184 1.14 0.46 6.06
CA TYR A 184 0.83 1.88 6.20
C TYR A 184 1.06 2.63 4.90
N ILE A 185 0.15 3.53 4.57
CA ILE A 185 0.25 4.47 3.46
C ILE A 185 0.10 5.91 3.98
N SER A 186 0.87 6.84 3.44
CA SER A 186 0.90 8.25 3.92
C SER A 186 1.14 9.25 2.80
N ASP A 187 1.32 8.77 1.58
CA ASP A 187 1.58 9.56 0.38
C ASP A 187 0.34 9.84 -0.47
N LEU A 188 -0.85 9.44 0.02
CA LEU A 188 -2.10 9.88 -0.59
C LEU A 188 -2.30 11.38 -0.35
N PRO A 189 -2.56 12.18 -1.40
CA PRO A 189 -2.79 13.62 -1.26
C PRO A 189 -3.85 14.00 -0.23
N ALA A 190 -4.97 13.26 -0.18
CA ALA A 190 -6.05 13.51 0.76
C ALA A 190 -5.66 13.26 2.22
N LEU A 191 -4.68 12.41 2.51
CA LEU A 191 -4.19 12.19 3.87
C LEU A 191 -3.45 13.42 4.43
N ASN A 192 -2.86 14.25 3.56
CA ASN A 192 -2.17 15.48 3.93
C ASN A 192 -1.23 15.31 5.14
N GLY A 193 -0.37 14.28 5.08
CA GLY A 193 0.61 13.96 6.14
C GLY A 193 0.09 13.10 7.29
N LEU A 194 -1.14 12.59 7.23
CA LEU A 194 -1.60 11.51 8.10
C LEU A 194 -1.12 10.16 7.56
N ARG A 195 -0.97 9.20 8.46
CA ARG A 195 -0.68 7.80 8.12
C ARG A 195 -1.97 6.98 8.23
N MET A 196 -2.31 6.23 7.18
CA MET A 196 -3.43 5.30 7.18
C MET A 196 -2.91 3.86 7.21
N HIS A 197 -3.45 3.06 8.12
CA HIS A 197 -3.20 1.61 8.22
C HIS A 197 -4.11 0.86 7.25
N TYR A 198 -3.62 -0.27 6.74
CA TYR A 198 -4.43 -1.21 5.98
C TYR A 198 -3.86 -2.64 6.09
N LEU A 199 -4.74 -3.62 5.95
CA LEU A 199 -4.34 -4.99 5.65
C LEU A 199 -4.26 -5.17 4.14
N ASP A 200 -3.26 -5.92 3.70
CA ASP A 200 -3.08 -6.37 2.32
C ASP A 200 -2.54 -7.80 2.35
N GLU A 201 -3.46 -8.75 2.29
CA GLU A 201 -3.16 -10.15 2.54
C GLU A 201 -3.52 -11.00 1.31
N GLY A 202 -2.78 -12.09 1.12
CA GLY A 202 -2.94 -13.01 0.00
C GLY A 202 -1.94 -12.76 -1.13
N PRO A 203 -2.05 -13.52 -2.24
CA PRO A 203 -1.10 -13.40 -3.36
C PRO A 203 -1.21 -12.04 -4.05
N ALA A 204 -0.10 -11.36 -4.27
CA ALA A 204 -0.05 -10.10 -5.04
C ALA A 204 -0.55 -10.28 -6.49
N THR A 205 -0.48 -11.50 -7.01
CA THR A 205 -0.94 -11.90 -8.36
C THR A 205 -2.38 -12.42 -8.38
N ALA A 206 -3.12 -12.34 -7.25
CA ALA A 206 -4.50 -12.80 -7.21
C ALA A 206 -5.36 -12.00 -8.19
N GLU A 207 -6.16 -12.70 -9.00
CA GLU A 207 -7.09 -12.07 -9.94
C GLU A 207 -8.27 -11.37 -9.24
N VAL A 208 -8.58 -11.79 -8.01
CA VAL A 208 -9.73 -11.31 -7.22
C VAL A 208 -9.24 -10.60 -5.97
N THR A 209 -9.76 -9.39 -5.74
CA THR A 209 -9.48 -8.61 -4.53
C THR A 209 -10.79 -8.33 -3.76
N TRP A 210 -10.82 -8.67 -2.47
CA TRP A 210 -11.87 -8.27 -1.55
C TRP A 210 -11.49 -6.95 -0.89
N LEU A 211 -12.24 -5.89 -1.15
CA LEU A 211 -12.08 -4.60 -0.49
C LEU A 211 -13.09 -4.49 0.66
N CYS A 212 -12.58 -4.60 1.89
CA CYS A 212 -13.39 -4.63 3.11
C CYS A 212 -13.38 -3.26 3.81
N LEU A 213 -14.50 -2.55 3.80
CA LEU A 213 -14.64 -1.21 4.37
C LEU A 213 -15.48 -1.25 5.65
N HIS A 214 -14.86 -0.91 6.78
CA HIS A 214 -15.49 -0.89 8.10
C HIS A 214 -16.34 0.37 8.31
N GLY A 215 -17.22 0.34 9.32
CA GLY A 215 -18.01 1.46 9.77
C GLY A 215 -17.53 2.07 11.09
N ASN A 216 -18.40 2.89 11.70
CA ASN A 216 -18.17 3.53 13.00
C ASN A 216 -18.91 2.75 14.11
N PRO A 217 -18.24 2.36 15.21
CA PRO A 217 -16.87 2.63 15.63
C PRO A 217 -15.87 1.47 15.37
N ALA A 218 -16.10 0.70 14.33
CA ALA A 218 -15.27 -0.45 13.97
C ALA A 218 -13.92 -0.04 13.34
N TRP A 219 -13.12 -1.05 13.00
CA TRP A 219 -11.88 -0.97 12.27
C TRP A 219 -11.62 -2.32 11.56
N SER A 220 -10.54 -2.52 10.85
CA SER A 220 -10.29 -3.74 10.06
C SER A 220 -10.39 -5.05 10.86
N TYR A 221 -10.27 -5.01 12.19
CA TYR A 221 -10.53 -6.13 13.10
C TYR A 221 -11.93 -6.75 12.92
N LEU A 222 -12.90 -5.97 12.49
CA LEU A 222 -14.26 -6.43 12.20
C LEU A 222 -14.31 -7.57 11.19
N TYR A 223 -13.35 -7.63 10.28
CA TYR A 223 -13.28 -8.61 9.20
C TYR A 223 -12.47 -9.87 9.54
N ARG A 224 -11.99 -10.01 10.79
CA ARG A 224 -11.12 -11.13 11.22
C ARG A 224 -11.68 -12.53 10.94
N HIS A 225 -13.00 -12.69 10.92
CA HIS A 225 -13.64 -13.97 10.62
C HIS A 225 -13.86 -14.21 9.12
N MET A 226 -13.86 -13.15 8.29
CA MET A 226 -14.08 -13.24 6.85
C MET A 226 -12.75 -13.43 6.08
N ILE A 227 -11.71 -12.71 6.48
CA ILE A 227 -10.40 -12.69 5.80
C ILE A 227 -9.84 -14.10 5.59
N PRO A 228 -9.79 -15.01 6.59
CA PRO A 228 -9.25 -16.35 6.39
C PRO A 228 -9.99 -17.16 5.31
N VAL A 229 -11.30 -16.93 5.15
CA VAL A 229 -12.11 -17.60 4.14
C VAL A 229 -11.75 -17.11 2.73
N PHE A 230 -11.60 -15.81 2.56
CA PHE A 230 -11.19 -15.22 1.29
C PHE A 230 -9.76 -15.65 0.90
N LEU A 231 -8.84 -15.69 1.86
CA LEU A 231 -7.47 -16.16 1.64
C LEU A 231 -7.42 -17.66 1.28
N ALA A 232 -8.25 -18.49 1.93
CA ALA A 232 -8.36 -19.91 1.62
C ALA A 232 -8.90 -20.18 0.20
N ALA A 233 -9.65 -19.24 -0.36
CA ALA A 233 -10.09 -19.26 -1.76
C ALA A 233 -9.01 -18.80 -2.76
N GLY A 234 -7.81 -18.43 -2.28
CA GLY A 234 -6.71 -17.92 -3.11
C GLY A 234 -6.84 -16.45 -3.51
N HIS A 235 -7.72 -15.70 -2.87
CA HIS A 235 -7.99 -14.29 -3.19
C HIS A 235 -7.12 -13.35 -2.34
N ARG A 236 -6.96 -12.09 -2.82
CA ARG A 236 -6.36 -10.98 -2.08
C ARG A 236 -7.41 -10.26 -1.25
N VAL A 237 -7.03 -9.75 -0.08
CA VAL A 237 -7.88 -8.93 0.79
C VAL A 237 -7.20 -7.61 1.10
N ALA A 238 -7.87 -6.51 0.82
CA ALA A 238 -7.48 -5.17 1.23
C ALA A 238 -8.50 -4.63 2.24
N ALA A 239 -8.05 -4.26 3.44
CA ALA A 239 -8.93 -3.73 4.48
C ALA A 239 -8.29 -2.50 5.16
N PRO A 240 -8.57 -1.28 4.67
CA PRO A 240 -8.05 -0.07 5.28
C PRO A 240 -8.79 0.28 6.57
N ASP A 241 -8.06 0.83 7.54
CA ASP A 241 -8.63 1.57 8.66
C ASP A 241 -8.79 3.03 8.25
N MET A 242 -10.01 3.54 8.15
CA MET A 242 -10.23 4.95 7.82
C MET A 242 -9.53 5.87 8.83
N PRO A 243 -9.01 7.06 8.39
CA PRO A 243 -8.44 8.03 9.31
C PRO A 243 -9.36 8.32 10.50
N GLY A 244 -8.83 8.23 11.72
CA GLY A 244 -9.62 8.32 12.93
C GLY A 244 -9.96 6.99 13.58
N PHE A 245 -9.72 5.85 12.90
CA PHE A 245 -10.04 4.50 13.37
C PHE A 245 -8.81 3.58 13.39
N GLY A 246 -8.96 2.44 14.06
CA GLY A 246 -7.97 1.37 14.09
C GLY A 246 -6.55 1.84 14.38
N LYS A 247 -5.61 1.38 13.58
CA LYS A 247 -4.17 1.74 13.66
C LYS A 247 -3.81 3.01 12.87
N SER A 248 -4.78 3.64 12.19
CA SER A 248 -4.58 4.90 11.46
C SER A 248 -4.43 6.09 12.39
N ASP A 249 -3.77 7.15 11.90
CA ASP A 249 -3.69 8.42 12.61
C ASP A 249 -5.08 9.03 12.80
N LYS A 250 -5.25 9.74 13.90
CA LYS A 250 -6.55 10.28 14.37
C LYS A 250 -6.48 11.78 14.50
N PRO A 251 -7.07 12.56 13.56
CA PRO A 251 -7.27 13.99 13.75
C PRO A 251 -8.00 14.26 15.07
N LYS A 252 -7.50 15.24 15.85
CA LYS A 252 -8.07 15.58 17.18
C LYS A 252 -9.37 16.34 17.10
N LYS A 253 -9.64 17.02 15.96
CA LYS A 253 -10.80 17.89 15.77
C LYS A 253 -11.89 17.16 15.01
N ASP A 254 -13.10 17.18 15.51
CA ASP A 254 -14.29 16.63 14.86
C ASP A 254 -14.51 17.25 13.47
N SER A 255 -14.24 18.57 13.32
CA SER A 255 -14.39 19.32 12.07
C SER A 255 -13.40 18.93 10.96
N THR A 256 -12.40 18.11 11.24
CA THR A 256 -11.51 17.55 10.21
C THR A 256 -12.21 16.46 9.41
N HIS A 257 -13.16 15.77 10.02
CA HIS A 257 -13.90 14.69 9.37
C HIS A 257 -15.05 15.25 8.54
N SER A 258 -15.10 14.89 7.25
CA SER A 258 -16.23 15.14 6.36
C SER A 258 -16.47 13.94 5.45
N PHE A 259 -17.68 13.85 4.90
CA PHE A 259 -18.07 12.80 3.96
C PHE A 259 -17.15 12.78 2.76
N GLU A 260 -16.93 13.95 2.14
CA GLU A 260 -16.13 14.14 0.95
C GLU A 260 -14.66 13.75 1.19
N TRP A 261 -14.11 14.14 2.34
CA TRP A 261 -12.72 13.83 2.69
C TRP A 261 -12.50 12.33 2.85
N HIS A 262 -13.32 11.64 3.62
CA HIS A 262 -13.20 10.19 3.80
C HIS A 262 -13.40 9.44 2.48
N ARG A 263 -14.39 9.86 1.67
CA ARG A 263 -14.58 9.31 0.34
C ARG A 263 -13.34 9.48 -0.55
N GLN A 264 -12.75 10.68 -0.57
CA GLN A 264 -11.56 10.98 -1.36
C GLN A 264 -10.37 10.13 -0.94
N VAL A 265 -10.15 9.95 0.37
CA VAL A 265 -9.10 9.06 0.90
C VAL A 265 -9.29 7.63 0.37
N LEU A 266 -10.52 7.11 0.37
CA LEU A 266 -10.80 5.75 -0.12
C LEU A 266 -10.61 5.63 -1.63
N LEU A 267 -10.99 6.64 -2.43
CA LEU A 267 -10.74 6.66 -3.88
C LEU A 267 -9.23 6.64 -4.19
N GLU A 268 -8.47 7.50 -3.52
CA GLU A 268 -7.01 7.55 -3.68
C GLU A 268 -6.33 6.26 -3.22
N PHE A 269 -6.85 5.62 -2.16
CA PHE A 269 -6.37 4.32 -1.71
C PHE A 269 -6.57 3.23 -2.77
N VAL A 270 -7.77 3.12 -3.34
CA VAL A 270 -8.09 2.15 -4.40
C VAL A 270 -7.18 2.34 -5.62
N GLU A 271 -6.90 3.59 -5.97
CA GLU A 271 -6.03 3.95 -7.09
C GLU A 271 -4.56 3.63 -6.80
N ALA A 272 -4.03 4.08 -5.65
CA ALA A 272 -2.64 3.89 -5.27
C ALA A 272 -2.26 2.41 -5.10
N MET A 273 -3.18 1.59 -4.60
CA MET A 273 -3.01 0.15 -4.48
C MET A 273 -3.30 -0.61 -5.79
N ASP A 274 -3.68 0.10 -6.85
CA ASP A 274 -4.16 -0.43 -8.14
C ASP A 274 -5.11 -1.63 -7.97
N LEU A 275 -6.09 -1.50 -7.06
CA LEU A 275 -7.03 -2.58 -6.80
C LEU A 275 -7.92 -2.79 -8.01
N ARG A 276 -7.99 -4.04 -8.48
CA ARG A 276 -8.78 -4.47 -9.64
C ARG A 276 -9.61 -5.69 -9.29
N HIS A 277 -10.63 -5.98 -10.12
CA HIS A 277 -11.56 -7.09 -9.92
C HIS A 277 -12.08 -7.13 -8.48
N ILE A 278 -12.52 -5.96 -8.00
CA ILE A 278 -12.89 -5.73 -6.61
C ILE A 278 -14.24 -6.39 -6.30
N GLN A 279 -14.22 -7.20 -5.25
CA GLN A 279 -15.41 -7.64 -4.53
C GLN A 279 -15.58 -6.67 -3.35
N LEU A 280 -16.51 -5.73 -3.46
CA LEU A 280 -16.69 -4.69 -2.45
C LEU A 280 -17.49 -5.25 -1.27
N VAL A 281 -16.91 -5.19 -0.07
CA VAL A 281 -17.52 -5.69 1.18
C VAL A 281 -17.72 -4.51 2.12
N VAL A 282 -18.97 -4.23 2.46
CA VAL A 282 -19.33 -3.00 3.18
C VAL A 282 -20.40 -3.20 4.24
N GLN A 283 -20.27 -2.38 5.30
CA GLN A 283 -21.24 -2.29 6.40
C GLN A 283 -21.20 -0.88 6.99
N ASP A 284 -22.32 -0.38 7.50
CA ASP A 284 -22.45 0.92 8.18
C ASP A 284 -21.80 2.05 7.34
N TRP A 285 -20.91 2.86 7.90
CA TRP A 285 -20.18 3.91 7.17
C TRP A 285 -19.28 3.37 6.06
N GLY A 286 -18.77 2.14 6.19
CA GLY A 286 -18.10 1.46 5.09
C GLY A 286 -19.01 1.32 3.87
N GLY A 287 -20.33 1.18 4.08
CA GLY A 287 -21.32 1.19 3.01
C GLY A 287 -21.74 2.59 2.58
N ILE A 288 -21.99 3.51 3.52
CA ILE A 288 -22.35 4.89 3.20
C ILE A 288 -21.31 5.55 2.28
N LEU A 289 -20.03 5.32 2.53
CA LEU A 289 -18.94 5.81 1.67
C LEU A 289 -18.64 4.85 0.51
N GLY A 290 -18.55 3.55 0.80
CA GLY A 290 -18.12 2.53 -0.17
C GLY A 290 -19.06 2.41 -1.36
N LEU A 291 -20.37 2.53 -1.17
CA LEU A 291 -21.36 2.53 -2.25
C LEU A 291 -21.21 3.70 -3.23
N THR A 292 -20.46 4.73 -2.87
CA THR A 292 -20.19 5.87 -3.76
C THR A 292 -18.90 5.73 -4.58
N LEU A 293 -18.10 4.70 -4.33
CA LEU A 293 -16.81 4.52 -5.01
C LEU A 293 -16.97 3.94 -6.43
N PRO A 294 -17.80 2.90 -6.67
CA PRO A 294 -17.88 2.25 -7.98
C PRO A 294 -18.30 3.18 -9.12
N MET A 295 -19.14 4.18 -8.89
CA MET A 295 -19.53 5.13 -9.93
C MET A 295 -18.36 5.96 -10.49
N ALA A 296 -17.28 6.13 -9.70
CA ALA A 296 -16.09 6.85 -10.13
C ALA A 296 -15.19 6.01 -11.05
N GLN A 297 -15.10 4.68 -10.80
CA GLN A 297 -14.25 3.76 -11.55
C GLN A 297 -14.95 2.39 -11.71
N PRO A 298 -16.06 2.29 -12.47
CA PRO A 298 -16.92 1.10 -12.53
C PRO A 298 -16.18 -0.18 -12.93
N TRP A 299 -15.19 -0.07 -13.81
CA TRP A 299 -14.40 -1.20 -14.33
C TRP A 299 -13.55 -1.93 -13.29
N ARG A 300 -13.34 -1.34 -12.12
CA ARG A 300 -12.60 -1.97 -11.02
C ARG A 300 -13.45 -2.95 -10.22
N TYR A 301 -14.78 -2.81 -10.21
CA TYR A 301 -15.70 -3.50 -9.31
C TYR A 301 -16.49 -4.58 -10.03
N GLN A 302 -16.54 -5.79 -9.45
CA GLN A 302 -17.22 -6.95 -10.05
C GLN A 302 -18.39 -7.48 -9.22
N SER A 303 -18.30 -7.37 -7.89
CA SER A 303 -19.36 -7.84 -6.99
C SER A 303 -19.49 -6.95 -5.76
N LEU A 304 -20.65 -7.06 -5.11
CA LEU A 304 -21.02 -6.28 -3.92
C LEU A 304 -21.55 -7.22 -2.84
N LEU A 305 -20.91 -7.21 -1.67
CA LEU A 305 -21.38 -7.86 -0.45
C LEU A 305 -21.77 -6.79 0.56
N LEU A 306 -23.05 -6.69 0.82
CA LEU A 306 -23.67 -5.71 1.69
C LEU A 306 -24.10 -6.31 3.03
N MET A 307 -23.81 -5.59 4.10
CA MET A 307 -24.27 -5.89 5.45
C MET A 307 -24.72 -4.59 6.11
N ASN A 308 -25.86 -4.59 6.76
CA ASN A 308 -26.48 -3.45 7.48
C ASN A 308 -25.86 -2.07 7.21
N THR A 309 -26.31 -1.41 6.14
CA THR A 309 -25.87 -0.09 5.67
C THR A 309 -26.99 0.65 4.97
N MET A 310 -26.71 1.81 4.38
CA MET A 310 -27.65 2.60 3.62
C MET A 310 -26.97 3.46 2.55
N LEU A 311 -27.72 3.89 1.55
CA LEU A 311 -27.41 5.05 0.72
C LEU A 311 -28.01 6.29 1.38
N ALA A 312 -27.15 7.16 1.91
CA ALA A 312 -27.57 8.33 2.68
C ALA A 312 -27.93 9.51 1.74
N THR A 313 -29.04 9.40 1.01
CA THR A 313 -29.47 10.38 0.00
C THR A 313 -30.07 11.66 0.58
N GLY A 314 -30.42 11.63 1.89
CA GLY A 314 -31.10 12.75 2.56
C GLY A 314 -32.57 12.93 2.18
N GLU A 315 -33.15 12.02 1.39
CA GLU A 315 -34.56 12.05 0.93
C GLU A 315 -35.52 11.44 1.95
N GLN A 316 -35.02 10.53 2.78
CA GLN A 316 -35.81 9.86 3.79
C GLN A 316 -35.39 10.29 5.21
N PRO A 317 -36.32 10.33 6.18
CA PRO A 317 -35.97 10.61 7.55
C PRO A 317 -35.07 9.51 8.12
N LEU A 318 -34.16 9.92 8.99
CA LEU A 318 -33.33 8.98 9.75
C LEU A 318 -34.20 8.16 10.71
N SER A 319 -33.84 6.88 10.92
CA SER A 319 -34.55 6.02 11.85
C SER A 319 -34.45 6.51 13.30
N GLU A 320 -35.46 6.19 14.11
CA GLU A 320 -35.41 6.50 15.55
C GLU A 320 -34.18 5.89 16.22
N GLY A 321 -33.85 4.64 15.90
CA GLY A 321 -32.66 3.98 16.43
C GLY A 321 -31.35 4.68 16.05
N PHE A 322 -31.28 5.29 14.84
CA PHE A 322 -30.14 6.11 14.47
C PHE A 322 -30.10 7.44 15.25
N LEU A 323 -31.23 8.10 15.44
CA LEU A 323 -31.32 9.34 16.22
C LEU A 323 -30.90 9.10 17.67
N ASP A 324 -31.35 7.99 18.27
CA ASP A 324 -30.93 7.56 19.61
C ASP A 324 -29.43 7.29 19.69
N TRP A 325 -28.90 6.61 18.68
CA TRP A 325 -27.45 6.36 18.56
C TRP A 325 -26.66 7.68 18.49
N ARG A 326 -27.07 8.61 17.64
CA ARG A 326 -26.44 9.93 17.49
C ARG A 326 -26.48 10.71 18.79
N GLN A 327 -27.61 10.72 19.50
CA GLN A 327 -27.76 11.38 20.80
C GLN A 327 -26.86 10.71 21.84
N MET A 328 -26.82 9.39 21.89
CA MET A 328 -25.96 8.66 22.83
C MET A 328 -24.47 8.97 22.61
N CYS A 329 -24.03 9.06 21.36
CA CYS A 329 -22.64 9.45 21.03
C CYS A 329 -22.31 10.88 21.49
N ALA A 330 -23.26 11.81 21.42
CA ALA A 330 -23.09 13.18 21.88
C ALA A 330 -23.05 13.24 23.42
N ASP A 331 -23.95 12.56 24.09
CA ASP A 331 -24.09 12.59 25.57
C ASP A 331 -22.96 11.81 26.28
N LYS A 332 -22.47 10.73 25.65
CA LYS A 332 -21.50 9.81 26.26
C LYS A 332 -20.31 9.56 25.32
N PRO A 333 -19.51 10.58 25.02
CA PRO A 333 -18.43 10.45 24.04
C PRO A 333 -17.34 9.43 24.43
N MET A 334 -17.32 9.02 25.69
CA MET A 334 -16.39 8.02 26.25
C MET A 334 -17.04 6.63 26.42
N PHE A 335 -18.10 6.31 25.65
CA PHE A 335 -18.73 5.00 25.70
C PHE A 335 -17.73 3.85 25.42
N ASP A 336 -17.96 2.70 26.04
CA ASP A 336 -17.17 1.49 25.84
C ASP A 336 -17.57 0.84 24.52
N VAL A 337 -16.65 0.87 23.53
CA VAL A 337 -16.87 0.33 22.18
C VAL A 337 -17.04 -1.19 22.24
N GLY A 338 -16.20 -1.89 23.02
CA GLY A 338 -16.31 -3.34 23.17
C GLY A 338 -17.67 -3.77 23.73
N LYS A 339 -18.19 -3.04 24.74
CA LYS A 339 -19.54 -3.31 25.28
C LYS A 339 -20.65 -3.04 24.26
N LEU A 340 -20.45 -2.07 23.36
CA LEU A 340 -21.41 -1.83 22.29
C LEU A 340 -21.50 -3.05 21.37
N PHE A 341 -20.35 -3.61 20.96
CA PHE A 341 -20.29 -4.83 20.13
C PHE A 341 -20.90 -6.04 20.85
N ALA A 342 -20.57 -6.24 22.12
CA ALA A 342 -21.07 -7.36 22.92
C ALA A 342 -22.61 -7.37 23.10
N ARG A 343 -23.28 -6.21 23.02
CA ARG A 343 -24.75 -6.15 23.11
C ARG A 343 -25.44 -6.91 21.99
N GLY A 344 -24.92 -6.79 20.77
CA GLY A 344 -25.43 -7.51 19.60
C GLY A 344 -24.80 -8.89 19.39
N ASN A 345 -23.73 -9.20 20.11
CA ASN A 345 -22.90 -10.39 19.94
C ASN A 345 -22.47 -10.95 21.30
N PRO A 346 -23.37 -11.54 22.08
CA PRO A 346 -23.12 -11.96 23.46
C PRO A 346 -22.08 -13.10 23.58
N GLN A 347 -21.72 -13.74 22.46
CA GLN A 347 -20.70 -14.77 22.38
C GLN A 347 -19.26 -14.20 22.40
N MET A 348 -19.07 -12.90 22.22
CA MET A 348 -17.75 -12.28 22.20
C MET A 348 -17.04 -12.40 23.55
N SER A 349 -15.76 -12.74 23.52
CA SER A 349 -14.88 -12.76 24.68
C SER A 349 -14.53 -11.36 25.18
N ALA A 350 -14.03 -11.27 26.42
CA ALA A 350 -13.55 -10.01 26.96
C ALA A 350 -12.36 -9.44 26.16
N ASP A 351 -11.50 -10.30 25.63
CA ASP A 351 -10.33 -9.90 24.82
C ASP A 351 -10.74 -9.36 23.46
N GLU A 352 -11.76 -9.92 22.82
CA GLU A 352 -12.34 -9.38 21.59
C GLU A 352 -13.00 -8.01 21.84
N CYS A 353 -13.70 -7.84 22.95
CA CYS A 353 -14.23 -6.54 23.36
C CYS A 353 -13.10 -5.52 23.59
N ALA A 354 -12.00 -5.94 24.23
CA ALA A 354 -10.83 -5.09 24.43
C ALA A 354 -10.18 -4.67 23.10
N ALA A 355 -10.13 -5.56 22.13
CA ALA A 355 -9.60 -5.27 20.79
C ALA A 355 -10.39 -4.15 20.08
N TYR A 356 -11.70 -4.07 20.25
CA TYR A 356 -12.50 -2.96 19.71
C TYR A 356 -12.29 -1.64 20.47
N ASN A 357 -11.90 -1.68 21.74
CA ASN A 357 -11.53 -0.49 22.52
C ASN A 357 -10.10 0.00 22.23
N ALA A 358 -9.21 -0.87 21.79
CA ALA A 358 -7.79 -0.59 21.64
C ALA A 358 -7.47 0.72 20.89
N PRO A 359 -8.16 1.08 19.76
CA PRO A 359 -7.89 2.32 19.03
C PRO A 359 -8.18 3.61 19.83
N PHE A 360 -8.98 3.55 20.91
CA PHE A 360 -9.67 4.70 21.51
C PHE A 360 -9.38 4.89 23.00
N PRO A 361 -8.10 5.02 23.44
CA PRO A 361 -7.74 5.04 24.86
C PRO A 361 -8.25 6.27 25.61
N ASP A 362 -8.41 7.41 24.94
CA ASP A 362 -8.83 8.68 25.52
C ASP A 362 -9.68 9.54 24.58
N ALA A 363 -10.13 10.71 25.05
CA ALA A 363 -10.98 11.63 24.28
C ALA A 363 -10.32 12.18 23.00
N GLY A 364 -9.00 12.32 22.99
CA GLY A 364 -8.23 12.81 21.82
C GLY A 364 -8.27 11.83 20.66
N HIS A 365 -8.37 10.52 20.94
CA HIS A 365 -8.45 9.45 19.93
C HIS A 365 -9.88 9.20 19.41
N ARG A 366 -10.88 9.96 19.86
CA ARG A 366 -12.31 9.71 19.62
C ARG A 366 -13.01 10.76 18.77
N ALA A 367 -12.28 11.66 18.11
CA ALA A 367 -12.90 12.69 17.28
C ALA A 367 -13.76 12.10 16.17
N ALA A 368 -13.29 11.05 15.48
CA ALA A 368 -14.06 10.36 14.46
C ALA A 368 -15.37 9.77 15.01
N LEU A 369 -15.34 9.17 16.21
CA LEU A 369 -16.52 8.58 16.83
C LEU A 369 -17.62 9.63 17.09
N ARG A 370 -17.22 10.88 17.39
CA ARG A 370 -18.15 11.99 17.59
C ARG A 370 -18.61 12.62 16.27
N ALA A 371 -17.71 12.67 15.29
CA ALA A 371 -17.96 13.35 14.01
C ALA A 371 -18.87 12.55 13.07
N PHE A 372 -18.73 11.22 13.04
CA PHE A 372 -19.42 10.38 12.07
C PHE A 372 -20.95 10.39 12.21
N PRO A 373 -21.56 10.25 13.39
CA PRO A 373 -23.01 10.25 13.48
C PRO A 373 -23.69 11.54 12.96
N PRO A 374 -23.19 12.77 13.25
CA PRO A 374 -23.77 13.98 12.66
C PRO A 374 -23.49 14.15 11.17
N MET A 375 -22.48 13.49 10.59
CA MET A 375 -22.18 13.56 9.15
C MET A 375 -23.16 12.77 8.27
N VAL A 376 -24.01 11.89 8.83
CA VAL A 376 -25.03 11.18 8.02
C VAL A 376 -26.01 12.19 7.45
N PRO A 377 -26.15 12.29 6.12
CA PRO A 377 -27.09 13.20 5.47
C PRO A 377 -28.53 13.04 5.98
N SER A 378 -29.08 14.09 6.54
CA SER A 378 -30.46 14.13 7.07
C SER A 378 -31.42 14.96 6.21
N SER A 379 -30.90 15.61 5.17
CA SER A 379 -31.67 16.35 4.17
C SER A 379 -30.96 16.28 2.82
N VAL A 380 -31.67 16.61 1.75
CA VAL A 380 -31.14 16.63 0.38
C VAL A 380 -29.98 17.62 0.16
N ASP A 381 -29.90 18.64 1.02
CA ASP A 381 -28.85 19.67 1.00
C ASP A 381 -27.67 19.34 1.93
N SER A 382 -27.73 18.24 2.68
CA SER A 382 -26.65 17.82 3.56
C SER A 382 -25.38 17.46 2.76
N PRO A 383 -24.17 17.74 3.28
CA PRO A 383 -22.93 17.25 2.69
C PRO A 383 -22.99 15.75 2.39
N GLY A 384 -22.52 15.33 1.20
CA GLY A 384 -22.56 13.93 0.77
C GLY A 384 -23.91 13.44 0.20
N ALA A 385 -25.04 14.12 0.45
CA ALA A 385 -26.35 13.70 -0.03
C ALA A 385 -26.44 13.63 -1.57
N ALA A 386 -25.91 14.63 -2.27
CA ALA A 386 -25.88 14.66 -3.74
C ALA A 386 -25.06 13.49 -4.29
N ILE A 387 -23.87 13.24 -3.72
CA ILE A 387 -23.01 12.12 -4.10
C ILE A 387 -23.73 10.77 -3.89
N SER A 388 -24.47 10.63 -2.81
CA SER A 388 -25.25 9.41 -2.51
C SER A 388 -26.42 9.23 -3.48
N ARG A 389 -27.06 10.30 -3.96
CA ARG A 389 -28.10 10.22 -5.02
C ARG A 389 -27.50 9.81 -6.36
N ASP A 390 -26.35 10.38 -6.75
CA ASP A 390 -25.64 9.96 -7.97
C ASP A 390 -25.26 8.48 -7.90
N ALA A 391 -24.81 8.02 -6.73
CA ALA A 391 -24.53 6.61 -6.49
C ALA A 391 -25.81 5.75 -6.59
N ALA A 392 -26.96 6.19 -6.06
CA ALA A 392 -28.22 5.49 -6.21
C ALA A 392 -28.62 5.30 -7.67
N ALA A 393 -28.46 6.35 -8.49
CA ALA A 393 -28.69 6.25 -9.95
C ALA A 393 -27.73 5.25 -10.60
N PHE A 394 -26.43 5.28 -10.24
CA PHE A 394 -25.46 4.30 -10.74
C PHE A 394 -25.86 2.85 -10.40
N TRP A 395 -26.23 2.58 -9.15
CA TRP A 395 -26.58 1.24 -8.72
C TRP A 395 -27.85 0.71 -9.42
N MET A 396 -28.82 1.58 -9.68
CA MET A 396 -30.07 1.23 -10.36
C MET A 396 -29.87 1.00 -11.86
N GLU A 397 -29.11 1.86 -12.53
CA GLU A 397 -29.08 1.95 -13.98
C GLU A 397 -27.84 1.27 -14.60
N GLN A 398 -26.66 1.40 -13.94
CA GLN A 398 -25.38 1.07 -14.56
C GLN A 398 -24.72 -0.17 -13.97
N TRP A 399 -25.07 -0.55 -12.72
CA TRP A 399 -24.47 -1.72 -12.07
C TRP A 399 -24.79 -3.01 -12.84
N GLN A 400 -23.75 -3.82 -13.12
CA GLN A 400 -23.85 -5.08 -13.85
C GLN A 400 -23.24 -6.26 -13.08
N GLY A 401 -22.59 -5.97 -11.94
CA GLY A 401 -21.97 -6.99 -11.10
C GLY A 401 -22.98 -7.80 -10.29
N ARG A 402 -22.48 -8.84 -9.63
CA ARG A 402 -23.27 -9.63 -8.70
C ARG A 402 -23.41 -8.92 -7.36
N SER A 403 -24.56 -9.06 -6.72
CA SER A 403 -24.81 -8.50 -5.38
C SER A 403 -25.27 -9.57 -4.43
N LEU A 404 -24.93 -9.46 -3.16
CA LEU A 404 -25.38 -10.32 -2.09
C LEU A 404 -25.58 -9.47 -0.83
N ILE A 405 -26.70 -9.63 -0.16
CA ILE A 405 -27.09 -8.85 1.03
C ILE A 405 -27.32 -9.78 2.20
N PHE A 406 -26.69 -9.47 3.33
CA PHE A 406 -27.00 -10.05 4.63
C PHE A 406 -27.58 -8.99 5.55
N ILE A 407 -28.66 -9.33 6.25
CA ILE A 407 -29.34 -8.45 7.19
C ILE A 407 -29.28 -9.04 8.59
N GLY A 408 -28.64 -8.35 9.51
CA GLY A 408 -28.77 -8.61 10.93
C GLY A 408 -30.13 -8.10 11.41
N LYS A 409 -31.06 -9.03 11.70
CA LYS A 409 -32.46 -8.70 12.02
C LYS A 409 -32.63 -7.90 13.32
N GLN A 410 -31.68 -8.04 14.24
CA GLN A 410 -31.72 -7.37 15.54
C GLN A 410 -31.06 -5.98 15.52
N ASP A 411 -30.68 -5.45 14.35
CA ASP A 411 -30.13 -4.11 14.22
C ASP A 411 -31.20 -3.05 14.45
N PRO A 412 -31.11 -2.21 15.49
CA PRO A 412 -32.08 -1.15 15.75
C PRO A 412 -31.84 0.10 14.88
N VAL A 413 -30.69 0.19 14.21
CA VAL A 413 -30.24 1.40 13.48
C VAL A 413 -30.50 1.28 11.98
N LEU A 414 -29.97 0.23 11.36
CA LEU A 414 -30.02 -0.04 9.92
C LEU A 414 -30.72 -1.39 9.65
N GLY A 415 -31.90 -1.54 10.23
CA GLY A 415 -32.63 -2.78 10.23
C GLY A 415 -33.23 -3.19 8.87
N GLU A 416 -34.04 -4.25 8.89
CA GLU A 416 -34.54 -4.96 7.70
C GLU A 416 -35.25 -4.05 6.70
N THR A 417 -36.05 -3.08 7.16
CA THR A 417 -36.79 -2.17 6.28
C THR A 417 -35.87 -1.32 5.41
N LEU A 418 -34.83 -0.72 6.00
CA LEU A 418 -33.87 0.09 5.26
C LEU A 418 -33.02 -0.75 4.31
N MET A 419 -32.63 -1.95 4.71
CA MET A 419 -31.86 -2.85 3.88
C MET A 419 -32.66 -3.38 2.67
N ARG A 420 -33.98 -3.58 2.83
CA ARG A 420 -34.85 -3.95 1.71
C ARG A 420 -35.10 -2.79 0.75
N ASP A 421 -35.21 -1.56 1.23
CA ASP A 421 -35.24 -0.36 0.40
C ASP A 421 -33.92 -0.24 -0.41
N LEU A 422 -32.78 -0.44 0.24
CA LEU A 422 -31.49 -0.45 -0.44
C LEU A 422 -31.40 -1.55 -1.50
N GLN A 423 -31.87 -2.75 -1.20
CA GLN A 423 -31.90 -3.88 -2.15
C GLN A 423 -32.66 -3.51 -3.44
N GLN A 424 -33.82 -2.84 -3.33
CA GLN A 424 -34.62 -2.41 -4.48
C GLN A 424 -33.91 -1.33 -5.33
N ARG A 425 -32.96 -0.62 -4.77
CA ARG A 425 -32.14 0.41 -5.46
C ARG A 425 -30.92 -0.16 -6.17
N ILE A 426 -30.67 -1.47 -6.05
CA ILE A 426 -29.54 -2.13 -6.70
C ILE A 426 -30.06 -3.05 -7.79
N ARG A 427 -29.64 -2.77 -9.03
CA ARG A 427 -30.07 -3.55 -10.20
C ARG A 427 -29.79 -5.03 -10.04
N ALA A 428 -30.78 -5.87 -10.33
CA ALA A 428 -30.70 -7.32 -10.29
C ALA A 428 -30.20 -7.90 -8.95
N CYS A 429 -30.40 -7.17 -7.85
CA CYS A 429 -30.01 -7.63 -6.53
C CYS A 429 -30.98 -8.73 -6.04
N PRO A 430 -30.48 -9.90 -5.64
CA PRO A 430 -31.33 -10.99 -5.14
C PRO A 430 -31.95 -10.63 -3.77
N GLU A 431 -32.92 -11.46 -3.35
CA GLU A 431 -33.49 -11.35 -2.01
C GLU A 431 -32.41 -11.45 -0.93
N PRO A 432 -32.45 -10.58 0.10
CA PRO A 432 -31.49 -10.60 1.18
C PRO A 432 -31.56 -11.87 2.04
N VAL A 433 -30.43 -12.32 2.51
CA VAL A 433 -30.32 -13.35 3.55
C VAL A 433 -30.49 -12.69 4.91
N VAL A 434 -31.57 -13.01 5.61
CA VAL A 434 -31.85 -12.47 6.95
C VAL A 434 -31.26 -13.40 8.01
N LEU A 435 -30.44 -12.85 8.90
CA LEU A 435 -29.81 -13.54 10.03
C LEU A 435 -30.58 -13.17 11.32
N PRO A 436 -31.45 -14.05 11.86
CA PRO A 436 -32.35 -13.71 12.94
C PRO A 436 -31.65 -13.34 14.26
N GLN A 437 -30.43 -13.87 14.46
CA GLN A 437 -29.66 -13.70 15.69
C GLN A 437 -28.61 -12.60 15.60
N ALA A 438 -28.35 -12.06 14.40
CA ALA A 438 -27.35 -11.04 14.18
C ALA A 438 -27.92 -9.64 14.46
N GLY A 439 -27.08 -8.79 15.11
CA GLY A 439 -27.32 -7.38 15.27
C GLY A 439 -26.69 -6.53 14.18
N HIS A 440 -26.29 -5.31 14.53
CA HIS A 440 -25.68 -4.34 13.61
C HIS A 440 -24.34 -4.81 13.03
N PHE A 441 -23.49 -5.46 13.83
CA PHE A 441 -22.17 -5.92 13.44
C PHE A 441 -22.24 -7.37 12.91
N VAL A 442 -22.80 -7.52 11.74
CA VAL A 442 -23.10 -8.81 11.10
C VAL A 442 -21.83 -9.64 10.85
N GLN A 443 -20.68 -8.99 10.73
CA GLN A 443 -19.37 -9.61 10.50
C GLN A 443 -18.88 -10.47 11.68
N GLU A 444 -19.50 -10.41 12.84
CA GLU A 444 -19.25 -11.37 13.93
C GLU A 444 -19.76 -12.79 13.55
N HIS A 445 -20.63 -12.91 12.53
CA HIS A 445 -21.01 -14.15 11.82
C HIS A 445 -20.23 -14.30 10.49
N GLY A 446 -19.07 -13.65 10.36
CA GLY A 446 -18.39 -13.41 9.09
C GLY A 446 -17.91 -14.66 8.39
N HIS A 447 -17.60 -15.75 9.09
CA HIS A 447 -17.12 -16.98 8.48
C HIS A 447 -18.13 -17.57 7.49
N GLU A 448 -19.37 -17.74 7.92
CA GLU A 448 -20.46 -18.31 7.10
C GLU A 448 -20.85 -17.35 5.96
N ILE A 449 -20.89 -16.04 6.25
CA ILE A 449 -21.16 -15.01 5.26
C ILE A 449 -20.11 -15.03 4.15
N ALA A 450 -18.83 -15.11 4.51
CA ALA A 450 -17.73 -15.16 3.54
C ALA A 450 -17.76 -16.44 2.70
N LEU A 451 -18.04 -17.60 3.30
CA LEU A 451 -18.21 -18.86 2.57
C LEU A 451 -19.34 -18.76 1.54
N GLN A 452 -20.50 -18.24 1.95
CA GLN A 452 -21.62 -18.06 1.03
C GLN A 452 -21.31 -17.05 -0.08
N ALA A 453 -20.60 -15.97 0.23
CA ALA A 453 -20.20 -14.97 -0.76
C ALA A 453 -19.23 -15.55 -1.79
N VAL A 454 -18.19 -16.29 -1.37
CA VAL A 454 -17.29 -17.00 -2.28
C VAL A 454 -18.04 -17.98 -3.16
N GLN A 455 -18.94 -18.79 -2.60
CA GLN A 455 -19.75 -19.73 -3.36
C GLN A 455 -20.65 -19.02 -4.38
N THR A 456 -21.34 -17.95 -3.97
CA THR A 456 -22.27 -17.22 -4.83
C THR A 456 -21.55 -16.50 -5.97
N PHE A 457 -20.39 -15.90 -5.71
CA PHE A 457 -19.71 -15.10 -6.72
C PHE A 457 -18.82 -15.93 -7.66
N PHE A 458 -18.34 -17.12 -7.26
CA PHE A 458 -17.37 -17.87 -8.05
C PHE A 458 -17.79 -19.29 -8.43
N ASN A 459 -18.69 -19.95 -7.67
CA ASN A 459 -19.04 -21.36 -7.92
C ASN A 459 -20.35 -21.59 -8.70
N SER A 460 -21.04 -20.53 -9.16
CA SER A 460 -22.34 -20.64 -9.86
C SER A 460 -22.26 -21.04 -11.35
N ASN A 461 -21.16 -21.65 -11.82
CA ASN A 461 -21.00 -22.09 -13.22
C ASN A 461 -21.35 -23.58 -13.47
N SER A 462 -22.28 -24.21 -12.70
CA SER A 462 -22.68 -25.59 -12.95
C SER A 462 -24.17 -25.84 -13.17
N ALA A 463 -24.99 -24.79 -13.39
CA ALA A 463 -26.39 -25.00 -13.75
C ALA A 463 -26.92 -23.86 -14.65
N GLY A 464 -26.61 -23.89 -15.96
CA GLY A 464 -27.26 -22.93 -16.85
C GLY A 464 -26.73 -22.77 -18.28
N ASP A 465 -25.92 -23.68 -18.80
CA ASP A 465 -25.61 -23.70 -20.24
C ASP A 465 -25.76 -25.13 -20.79
N ARG A 466 -26.99 -25.66 -20.72
CA ARG A 466 -27.50 -26.74 -21.59
C ARG A 466 -29.01 -26.56 -21.74
N GLN A 467 -29.42 -25.67 -22.60
CA GLN A 467 -30.61 -25.84 -23.47
C GLN A 467 -30.49 -24.94 -24.69
#